data_8b00eaf868326b39adbe1b09c315aa41
#
_entry.id   8b00eaf868326b39adbe1b09c315aa41
#
_cell.length_a   1.000
_cell.length_b   1.000
_cell.length_c   1.000
_cell.angle_alpha   90.00
_cell.angle_beta   90.00
_cell.angle_gamma   90.00
#
_symmetry.space_group_name_H-M   'P 1'
#
loop_
_entity.id
_entity.type
_entity.pdbx_description
1 polymer ?
#
loop_
_entity_poly.entity_id
_entity_poly.type
_entity_poly.pdbx_seq_one_letter_code
_entity_poly.pdbx_strand_id
1 'polypeptide(L)'
;MLDIEDAVDPALKDSARADVIAWLRGGGRAWVRINDRTSSFWSADVDELSGIPTLAGVMLAKTESGEQVTETFDRLSGAVPVLALVESALGIEEATSIARARGAFRLACGSGDYRRDTGTSADDLAMAYPRSKLVVASRIGGLPGPIDGPTVGSSHPVLRQKSEMAVALGLTGKLCLDVDQLAVINEAISPTQSDATWARDFLADFDARGRVIRDGSDLPRLGRAEKIDRLAREFGIQPVPS
;
A
#
# COMPACT_ATOMS: atom_id res chain seq x y z
N MET A 1 4.57 5.20 -10.44
CA MET A 1 5.81 4.70 -9.80
C MET A 1 6.78 4.32 -10.88
N LEU A 2 8.04 4.69 -10.76
CA LEU A 2 9.14 4.26 -11.62
C LEU A 2 9.78 3.02 -11.00
N ASP A 3 10.37 2.16 -11.83
CA ASP A 3 10.89 0.86 -11.38
C ASP A 3 12.34 0.67 -11.83
N ILE A 4 13.23 0.41 -10.87
CA ILE A 4 14.63 0.07 -11.11
C ILE A 4 15.02 -1.28 -10.49
N GLU A 5 13.98 -2.09 -10.14
CA GLU A 5 14.12 -3.42 -9.52
C GLU A 5 13.85 -4.51 -10.57
N ASP A 6 13.06 -5.52 -10.31
CA ASP A 6 12.90 -6.74 -11.13
C ASP A 6 12.39 -6.50 -12.58
N ALA A 7 11.82 -5.35 -12.89
CA ALA A 7 11.46 -5.00 -14.26
C ALA A 7 12.67 -4.55 -15.12
N VAL A 8 13.86 -4.45 -14.53
CA VAL A 8 15.09 -3.99 -15.20
C VAL A 8 16.14 -5.10 -15.17
N ASP A 9 16.67 -5.46 -16.35
CA ASP A 9 17.78 -6.39 -16.45
C ASP A 9 18.99 -5.93 -15.61
N PRO A 10 19.68 -6.82 -14.89
CA PRO A 10 20.82 -6.44 -14.07
C PRO A 10 21.90 -5.63 -14.80
N ALA A 11 22.12 -5.91 -16.08
CA ALA A 11 23.10 -5.17 -16.90
C ALA A 11 22.67 -3.73 -17.23
N LEU A 12 21.38 -3.40 -17.05
CA LEU A 12 20.80 -2.09 -17.36
C LEU A 12 20.44 -1.27 -16.12
N LYS A 13 20.64 -1.79 -14.91
CA LYS A 13 20.21 -1.12 -13.69
C LYS A 13 20.85 0.24 -13.48
N ASP A 14 22.12 0.40 -13.77
CA ASP A 14 22.83 1.69 -13.64
C ASP A 14 22.30 2.74 -14.63
N SER A 15 22.01 2.34 -15.89
CA SER A 15 21.42 3.26 -16.86
C SER A 15 19.97 3.61 -16.49
N ALA A 16 19.17 2.64 -16.08
CA ALA A 16 17.79 2.89 -15.65
C ALA A 16 17.72 3.81 -14.43
N ARG A 17 18.62 3.64 -13.45
CA ARG A 17 18.74 4.55 -12.31
C ARG A 17 19.08 5.97 -12.77
N ALA A 18 20.06 6.11 -13.65
CA ALA A 18 20.44 7.42 -14.20
C ALA A 18 19.28 8.10 -14.92
N ASP A 19 18.49 7.37 -15.72
CA ASP A 19 17.31 7.90 -16.43
C ASP A 19 16.23 8.36 -15.44
N VAL A 20 15.94 7.56 -14.40
CA VAL A 20 15.00 7.92 -13.33
C VAL A 20 15.43 9.21 -12.62
N ILE A 21 16.71 9.30 -12.25
CA ILE A 21 17.27 10.49 -11.59
C ILE A 21 17.19 11.71 -12.49
N ALA A 22 17.56 11.59 -13.77
CA ALA A 22 17.46 12.67 -14.74
C ALA A 22 16.01 13.16 -14.87
N TRP A 23 15.04 12.24 -14.95
CA TRP A 23 13.64 12.60 -15.04
C TRP A 23 13.12 13.29 -13.76
N LEU A 24 13.50 12.80 -12.57
CA LEU A 24 13.15 13.45 -11.30
C LEU A 24 13.77 14.86 -11.20
N ARG A 25 15.06 15.02 -11.52
CA ARG A 25 15.73 16.35 -11.54
C ARG A 25 15.18 17.30 -12.58
N GLY A 26 14.58 16.77 -13.65
CA GLY A 26 13.84 17.52 -14.67
C GLY A 26 12.46 18.03 -14.23
N GLY A 27 12.07 17.80 -12.95
CA GLY A 27 10.79 18.25 -12.37
C GLY A 27 9.70 17.18 -12.32
N GLY A 28 9.97 15.97 -12.81
CA GLY A 28 9.05 14.84 -12.66
C GLY A 28 8.92 14.43 -11.18
N ARG A 29 7.72 14.10 -10.73
CA ARG A 29 7.47 13.66 -9.34
C ARG A 29 6.92 12.25 -9.30
N ALA A 30 7.64 11.32 -8.66
CA ALA A 30 7.23 9.92 -8.57
C ALA A 30 7.73 9.23 -7.30
N TRP A 31 7.10 8.09 -6.99
CA TRP A 31 7.68 7.02 -6.18
C TRP A 31 8.62 6.20 -7.06
N VAL A 32 9.70 5.66 -6.47
CA VAL A 32 10.64 4.77 -7.16
C VAL A 32 10.69 3.43 -6.43
N ARG A 33 10.47 2.32 -7.15
CA ARG A 33 10.78 1.00 -6.60
C ARG A 33 12.26 0.74 -6.78
N ILE A 34 12.95 0.59 -5.65
CA ILE A 34 14.38 0.36 -5.54
C ILE A 34 14.67 -1.11 -5.25
N ASN A 35 15.90 -1.53 -5.53
CA ASN A 35 16.36 -2.88 -5.24
C ASN A 35 16.30 -3.19 -3.75
N ASP A 36 16.24 -4.48 -3.41
CA ASP A 36 16.23 -4.95 -2.03
C ASP A 36 17.56 -4.60 -1.30
N ARG A 37 17.46 -4.52 0.05
CA ARG A 37 18.59 -4.12 0.89
C ARG A 37 19.82 -5.02 0.76
N THR A 38 19.64 -6.29 0.39
CA THR A 38 20.73 -7.25 0.25
C THR A 38 21.39 -7.23 -1.12
N SER A 39 20.74 -6.56 -2.08
CA SER A 39 21.25 -6.38 -3.44
C SER A 39 22.48 -5.47 -3.47
N SER A 40 23.44 -5.77 -4.35
CA SER A 40 24.59 -4.89 -4.62
C SER A 40 24.19 -3.53 -5.21
N PHE A 41 22.98 -3.39 -5.75
CA PHE A 41 22.47 -2.16 -6.35
C PHE A 41 21.86 -1.19 -5.33
N TRP A 42 21.36 -1.69 -4.19
CA TRP A 42 20.62 -0.88 -3.22
C TRP A 42 21.41 0.33 -2.72
N SER A 43 22.71 0.16 -2.44
CA SER A 43 23.53 1.26 -1.93
C SER A 43 23.57 2.44 -2.91
N ALA A 44 23.78 2.16 -4.19
CA ALA A 44 23.80 3.20 -5.22
C ALA A 44 22.40 3.80 -5.41
N ASP A 45 21.34 2.99 -5.35
CA ASP A 45 19.96 3.48 -5.46
C ASP A 45 19.64 4.53 -4.40
N VAL A 46 19.92 4.24 -3.12
CA VAL A 46 19.58 5.18 -2.04
C VAL A 46 20.50 6.41 -2.03
N ASP A 47 21.80 6.25 -2.33
CA ASP A 47 22.74 7.36 -2.34
C ASP A 47 22.43 8.38 -3.44
N GLU A 48 22.16 7.89 -4.64
CA GLU A 48 21.91 8.74 -5.80
C GLU A 48 20.49 9.38 -5.80
N LEU A 49 19.50 8.72 -5.17
CA LEU A 49 18.15 9.25 -4.99
C LEU A 49 18.05 10.23 -3.81
N SER A 50 19.00 10.17 -2.87
CA SER A 50 18.99 11.04 -1.68
C SER A 50 19.06 12.53 -2.06
N GLY A 51 18.25 13.35 -1.37
CA GLY A 51 18.24 14.79 -1.56
C GLY A 51 17.55 15.29 -2.83
N ILE A 52 16.88 14.42 -3.60
CA ILE A 52 16.09 14.85 -4.77
C ILE A 52 14.69 15.32 -4.30
N PRO A 53 14.34 16.63 -4.44
CA PRO A 53 13.11 17.17 -3.85
C PRO A 53 11.82 16.62 -4.49
N THR A 54 11.91 16.13 -5.71
CA THR A 54 10.78 15.58 -6.48
C THR A 54 10.56 14.09 -6.25
N LEU A 55 11.43 13.43 -5.50
CA LEU A 55 11.23 12.04 -5.06
C LEU A 55 10.11 12.01 -4.03
N ALA A 56 8.97 11.43 -4.40
CA ALA A 56 7.79 11.38 -3.53
C ALA A 56 7.90 10.30 -2.44
N GLY A 57 8.69 9.27 -2.68
CA GLY A 57 8.93 8.14 -1.79
C GLY A 57 9.65 7.01 -2.51
N VAL A 58 10.11 6.02 -1.75
CA VAL A 58 10.67 4.79 -2.32
C VAL A 58 9.82 3.58 -1.93
N MET A 59 9.71 2.61 -2.82
CA MET A 59 9.24 1.27 -2.50
C MET A 59 10.48 0.37 -2.37
N LEU A 60 10.74 -0.12 -1.17
CA LEU A 60 11.83 -1.07 -0.91
C LEU A 60 11.34 -2.48 -1.23
N ALA A 61 11.93 -3.09 -2.26
CA ALA A 61 11.61 -4.46 -2.65
C ALA A 61 12.08 -5.48 -1.60
N LYS A 62 11.45 -6.63 -1.56
CA LYS A 62 11.82 -7.81 -0.76
C LYS A 62 12.17 -7.46 0.70
N THR A 63 11.33 -6.62 1.31
CA THR A 63 11.55 -6.16 2.68
C THR A 63 11.26 -7.28 3.67
N GLU A 64 12.26 -7.62 4.51
CA GLU A 64 12.20 -8.72 5.47
C GLU A 64 12.49 -8.31 6.92
N SER A 65 12.82 -7.05 7.18
CA SER A 65 13.00 -6.56 8.56
C SER A 65 12.72 -5.07 8.70
N GLY A 66 12.41 -4.63 9.93
CA GLY A 66 12.28 -3.21 10.25
C GLY A 66 13.60 -2.44 10.16
N GLU A 67 14.72 -3.12 10.35
CA GLU A 67 16.04 -2.52 10.19
C GLU A 67 16.30 -2.08 8.75
N GLN A 68 15.95 -2.91 7.76
CA GLN A 68 16.08 -2.57 6.34
C GLN A 68 15.31 -1.30 5.98
N VAL A 69 14.10 -1.13 6.53
CA VAL A 69 13.29 0.07 6.34
C VAL A 69 13.95 1.28 6.99
N THR A 70 14.38 1.14 8.24
CA THR A 70 15.01 2.24 9.00
C THR A 70 16.31 2.69 8.34
N GLU A 71 17.15 1.76 7.92
CA GLU A 71 18.41 2.07 7.23
C GLU A 71 18.17 2.76 5.89
N THR A 72 17.19 2.27 5.10
CA THR A 72 16.82 2.92 3.84
C THR A 72 16.34 4.35 4.07
N PHE A 73 15.48 4.56 5.07
CA PHE A 73 14.99 5.88 5.44
C PHE A 73 16.12 6.83 5.85
N ASP A 74 17.06 6.36 6.68
CA ASP A 74 18.19 7.15 7.16
C ASP A 74 19.14 7.54 6.03
N ARG A 75 19.45 6.59 5.13
CA ARG A 75 20.28 6.85 3.95
C ARG A 75 19.62 7.84 2.97
N LEU A 76 18.29 7.91 2.95
CA LEU A 76 17.53 8.93 2.23
C LEU A 76 17.36 10.23 3.05
N SER A 77 18.31 10.52 3.95
CA SER A 77 18.35 11.73 4.78
C SER A 77 17.18 11.88 5.76
N GLY A 78 16.46 10.79 6.07
CA GLY A 78 15.33 10.80 7.00
C GLY A 78 14.11 11.62 6.53
N ALA A 79 14.01 11.91 5.23
CA ALA A 79 12.99 12.76 4.66
C ALA A 79 12.05 12.07 3.66
N VAL A 80 12.47 10.93 3.11
CA VAL A 80 11.75 10.21 2.05
C VAL A 80 11.01 9.01 2.66
N PRO A 81 9.66 8.93 2.57
CA PRO A 81 8.89 7.83 3.12
C PRO A 81 9.18 6.51 2.39
N VAL A 82 9.21 5.40 3.16
CA VAL A 82 9.48 4.06 2.64
C VAL A 82 8.19 3.23 2.62
N LEU A 83 7.77 2.81 1.44
CA LEU A 83 6.75 1.80 1.23
C LEU A 83 7.44 0.44 1.22
N ALA A 84 7.19 -0.41 2.22
CA ALA A 84 7.80 -1.72 2.32
C ALA A 84 7.03 -2.74 1.49
N LEU A 85 7.66 -3.30 0.45
CA LEU A 85 7.10 -4.40 -0.34
C LEU A 85 7.48 -5.73 0.33
N VAL A 86 6.50 -6.36 0.94
CA VAL A 86 6.65 -7.60 1.71
C VAL A 86 6.20 -8.76 0.83
N GLU A 87 7.13 -9.65 0.49
CA GLU A 87 6.93 -10.61 -0.59
C GLU A 87 7.71 -11.94 -0.40
N SER A 88 8.04 -12.25 0.86
CA SER A 88 8.61 -13.53 1.27
C SER A 88 7.96 -14.03 2.55
N ALA A 89 8.12 -15.32 2.86
CA ALA A 89 7.66 -15.92 4.12
C ALA A 89 8.23 -15.18 5.33
N LEU A 90 9.54 -14.89 5.31
CA LEU A 90 10.21 -14.15 6.38
C LEU A 90 9.63 -12.74 6.52
N GLY A 91 9.47 -12.01 5.42
CA GLY A 91 8.89 -10.67 5.44
C GLY A 91 7.46 -10.65 5.99
N ILE A 92 6.64 -11.65 5.68
CA ILE A 92 5.29 -11.78 6.25
C ILE A 92 5.35 -12.01 7.76
N GLU A 93 6.25 -12.86 8.26
CA GLU A 93 6.38 -13.06 9.71
C GLU A 93 6.90 -11.81 10.42
N GLU A 94 7.84 -11.09 9.82
CA GLU A 94 8.41 -9.85 10.32
C GLU A 94 7.56 -8.59 10.05
N ALA A 95 6.39 -8.72 9.45
CA ALA A 95 5.55 -7.60 9.05
C ALA A 95 5.27 -6.58 10.19
N THR A 96 5.19 -7.04 11.43
CA THR A 96 4.98 -6.15 12.59
C THR A 96 6.22 -5.31 12.89
N SER A 97 7.42 -5.90 12.82
CA SER A 97 8.69 -5.19 12.94
C SER A 97 8.84 -4.14 11.83
N ILE A 98 8.55 -4.54 10.59
CA ILE A 98 8.58 -3.68 9.41
C ILE A 98 7.60 -2.50 9.58
N ALA A 99 6.36 -2.76 9.99
CA ALA A 99 5.34 -1.72 10.15
C ALA A 99 5.66 -0.70 11.26
N ARG A 100 6.46 -1.07 12.26
CA ARG A 100 6.87 -0.21 13.38
C ARG A 100 8.19 0.51 13.12
N ALA A 101 8.85 0.23 12.02
CA ALA A 101 10.14 0.80 11.68
C ALA A 101 10.03 2.32 11.42
N ARG A 102 11.06 3.05 11.81
CA ARG A 102 11.16 4.47 11.49
C ARG A 102 11.24 4.67 9.97
N GLY A 103 10.43 5.55 9.43
CA GLY A 103 10.34 5.80 7.99
C GLY A 103 9.33 4.91 7.26
N ALA A 104 8.78 3.88 7.91
CA ALA A 104 7.70 3.09 7.32
C ALA A 104 6.48 3.97 7.04
N PHE A 105 6.09 4.04 5.79
CA PHE A 105 4.91 4.80 5.35
C PHE A 105 3.68 3.90 5.21
N ARG A 106 3.87 2.72 4.60
CA ARG A 106 2.81 1.76 4.34
C ARG A 106 3.41 0.40 3.97
N LEU A 107 2.67 -0.68 4.14
CA LEU A 107 3.04 -2.00 3.65
C LEU A 107 2.38 -2.29 2.29
N ALA A 108 3.06 -3.05 1.44
CA ALA A 108 2.50 -3.61 0.21
C ALA A 108 2.74 -5.12 0.15
N CYS A 109 1.80 -5.85 -0.42
CA CYS A 109 1.88 -7.29 -0.61
C CYS A 109 2.45 -7.61 -1.99
N GLY A 110 3.65 -8.18 -2.08
CA GLY A 110 4.22 -8.68 -3.32
C GLY A 110 3.75 -10.12 -3.60
N SER A 111 2.52 -10.27 -4.07
CA SER A 111 1.86 -11.57 -4.20
C SER A 111 2.56 -12.56 -5.14
N GLY A 112 3.28 -12.06 -6.16
CA GLY A 112 4.01 -12.89 -7.12
C GLY A 112 5.21 -13.58 -6.46
N ASP A 113 6.07 -12.80 -5.84
CA ASP A 113 7.28 -13.29 -5.20
C ASP A 113 7.00 -14.09 -3.94
N TYR A 114 6.00 -13.68 -3.14
CA TYR A 114 5.54 -14.50 -2.01
C TYR A 114 5.14 -15.92 -2.44
N ARG A 115 4.41 -16.04 -3.55
CA ARG A 115 4.01 -17.36 -4.07
C ARG A 115 5.21 -18.14 -4.62
N ARG A 116 6.18 -17.47 -5.22
CA ARG A 116 7.42 -18.10 -5.69
C ARG A 116 8.25 -18.63 -4.52
N ASP A 117 8.33 -17.87 -3.43
CA ASP A 117 9.06 -18.23 -2.22
C ASP A 117 8.40 -19.40 -1.47
N THR A 118 7.09 -19.33 -1.27
CA THR A 118 6.35 -20.28 -0.42
C THR A 118 5.76 -21.47 -1.17
N GLY A 119 5.71 -21.45 -2.51
CA GLY A 119 4.99 -22.43 -3.30
C GLY A 119 3.46 -22.29 -3.25
N THR A 120 2.94 -21.24 -2.63
CA THR A 120 1.50 -21.01 -2.44
C THR A 120 0.82 -20.70 -3.78
N SER A 121 -0.41 -21.20 -3.99
CA SER A 121 -1.21 -20.89 -5.18
C SER A 121 -1.74 -19.45 -5.19
N ALA A 122 -2.28 -19.02 -6.34
CA ALA A 122 -2.93 -17.71 -6.49
C ALA A 122 -4.38 -17.69 -5.94
N ASP A 123 -4.82 -18.78 -5.30
CA ASP A 123 -6.15 -18.90 -4.72
C ASP A 123 -6.34 -17.89 -3.59
N ASP A 124 -7.56 -17.33 -3.47
CA ASP A 124 -7.82 -16.29 -2.47
C ASP A 124 -7.72 -16.80 -1.04
N LEU A 125 -8.11 -18.06 -0.79
CA LEU A 125 -7.96 -18.68 0.52
C LEU A 125 -6.48 -18.86 0.88
N ALA A 126 -5.68 -19.32 -0.06
CA ALA A 126 -4.24 -19.50 0.12
C ALA A 126 -3.52 -18.17 0.39
N MET A 127 -3.99 -17.07 -0.24
CA MET A 127 -3.45 -15.73 -0.06
C MET A 127 -4.09 -14.93 1.09
N ALA A 128 -5.07 -15.50 1.80
CA ALA A 128 -5.75 -14.79 2.90
C ALA A 128 -4.81 -14.52 4.09
N TYR A 129 -3.97 -15.48 4.45
CA TYR A 129 -3.04 -15.35 5.58
C TYR A 129 -2.05 -14.18 5.39
N PRO A 130 -1.23 -14.13 4.34
CA PRO A 130 -0.26 -13.04 4.18
C PRO A 130 -0.95 -11.68 4.11
N ARG A 131 -2.09 -11.55 3.43
CA ARG A 131 -2.86 -10.30 3.37
C ARG A 131 -3.36 -9.87 4.75
N SER A 132 -3.99 -10.78 5.51
CA SER A 132 -4.50 -10.50 6.85
C SER A 132 -3.37 -10.15 7.83
N LYS A 133 -2.23 -10.83 7.74
CA LYS A 133 -1.04 -10.53 8.55
C LYS A 133 -0.56 -9.09 8.32
N LEU A 134 -0.49 -8.64 7.06
CA LEU A 134 -0.11 -7.26 6.72
C LEU A 134 -1.14 -6.23 7.25
N VAL A 135 -2.43 -6.55 7.21
CA VAL A 135 -3.49 -5.69 7.78
C VAL A 135 -3.31 -5.52 9.29
N VAL A 136 -3.09 -6.62 10.00
CA VAL A 136 -2.85 -6.61 11.46
C VAL A 136 -1.56 -5.85 11.78
N ALA A 137 -0.48 -6.12 11.06
CA ALA A 137 0.80 -5.45 11.24
C ALA A 137 0.70 -3.93 10.98
N SER A 138 0.03 -3.52 9.90
CA SER A 138 -0.22 -2.10 9.61
C SER A 138 -0.97 -1.42 10.76
N ARG A 139 -1.98 -2.10 11.32
CA ARG A 139 -2.74 -1.55 12.46
C ARG A 139 -1.89 -1.41 13.72
N ILE A 140 -1.02 -2.38 14.01
CA ILE A 140 -0.09 -2.35 15.15
C ILE A 140 0.94 -1.22 14.98
N GLY A 141 1.44 -1.01 13.76
CA GLY A 141 2.38 0.06 13.42
C GLY A 141 1.75 1.44 13.31
N GLY A 142 0.42 1.57 13.41
CA GLY A 142 -0.28 2.84 13.23
C GLY A 142 -0.30 3.32 11.77
N LEU A 143 -0.03 2.43 10.81
CA LEU A 143 0.01 2.73 9.39
C LEU A 143 -1.38 2.67 8.74
N PRO A 144 -1.58 3.33 7.58
CA PRO A 144 -2.74 3.07 6.73
C PRO A 144 -2.84 1.59 6.35
N GLY A 145 -4.05 1.12 5.99
CA GLY A 145 -4.23 -0.26 5.53
C GLY A 145 -3.30 -0.59 4.35
N PRO A 146 -2.78 -1.83 4.26
CA PRO A 146 -1.78 -2.19 3.26
C PRO A 146 -2.31 -2.15 1.82
N ILE A 147 -1.39 -2.13 0.86
CA ILE A 147 -1.67 -2.20 -0.58
C ILE A 147 -1.61 -3.66 -1.01
N ASP A 148 -2.63 -4.17 -1.71
CA ASP A 148 -2.61 -5.51 -2.30
C ASP A 148 -1.70 -5.57 -3.53
N GLY A 149 -1.23 -6.77 -3.85
CA GLY A 149 -0.45 -7.06 -5.06
C GLY A 149 -1.27 -6.88 -6.35
N PRO A 150 -0.59 -6.80 -7.51
CA PRO A 150 -1.26 -6.64 -8.78
C PRO A 150 -2.04 -7.91 -9.17
N THR A 151 -3.04 -7.73 -10.01
CA THR A 151 -3.75 -8.81 -10.69
C THR A 151 -3.30 -8.86 -12.14
N VAL A 152 -2.58 -9.93 -12.51
CA VAL A 152 -1.93 -10.06 -13.83
C VAL A 152 -2.88 -10.72 -14.82
N GLY A 153 -2.94 -10.20 -16.06
CA GLY A 153 -3.58 -10.87 -17.20
C GLY A 153 -5.09 -11.11 -17.05
N SER A 154 -5.78 -10.35 -16.21
CA SER A 154 -7.18 -10.59 -15.85
C SER A 154 -8.14 -9.67 -16.58
N SER A 155 -9.33 -10.22 -16.92
CA SER A 155 -10.47 -9.40 -17.33
C SER A 155 -10.94 -8.48 -16.21
N HIS A 156 -11.61 -7.38 -16.55
CA HIS A 156 -12.15 -6.42 -15.58
C HIS A 156 -13.05 -7.05 -14.49
N PRO A 157 -13.93 -8.03 -14.76
CA PRO A 157 -14.69 -8.72 -13.72
C PRO A 157 -13.81 -9.44 -12.69
N VAL A 158 -12.77 -10.14 -13.14
CA VAL A 158 -11.83 -10.83 -12.23
C VAL A 158 -11.01 -9.81 -11.43
N LEU A 159 -10.56 -8.73 -12.05
CA LEU A 159 -9.85 -7.64 -11.37
C LEU A 159 -10.72 -7.01 -10.27
N ARG A 160 -12.00 -6.74 -10.57
CA ARG A 160 -12.98 -6.23 -9.60
C ARG A 160 -13.12 -7.19 -8.41
N GLN A 161 -13.42 -8.47 -8.67
CA GLN A 161 -13.57 -9.49 -7.63
C GLN A 161 -12.34 -9.57 -6.72
N LYS A 162 -11.13 -9.57 -7.30
CA LYS A 162 -9.87 -9.59 -6.53
C LYS A 162 -9.68 -8.32 -5.70
N SER A 163 -10.09 -7.16 -6.22
CA SER A 163 -10.00 -5.89 -5.50
C SER A 163 -11.00 -5.82 -4.34
N GLU A 164 -12.24 -6.27 -4.56
CA GLU A 164 -13.26 -6.37 -3.51
C GLU A 164 -12.86 -7.34 -2.40
N MET A 165 -12.24 -8.49 -2.76
CA MET A 165 -11.68 -9.44 -1.79
C MET A 165 -10.58 -8.78 -0.94
N ALA A 166 -9.68 -8.03 -1.56
CA ALA A 166 -8.64 -7.29 -0.83
C ALA A 166 -9.24 -6.30 0.18
N VAL A 167 -10.27 -5.55 -0.24
CA VAL A 167 -11.02 -4.62 0.65
C VAL A 167 -11.70 -5.38 1.80
N ALA A 168 -12.33 -6.52 1.52
CA ALA A 168 -12.97 -7.35 2.54
C ALA A 168 -11.98 -7.85 3.60
N LEU A 169 -10.73 -8.10 3.23
CA LEU A 169 -9.65 -8.45 4.15
C LEU A 169 -9.06 -7.24 4.89
N GLY A 170 -9.39 -6.01 4.50
CA GLY A 170 -8.92 -4.78 5.16
C GLY A 170 -7.79 -4.04 4.45
N LEU A 171 -7.38 -4.48 3.24
CA LEU A 171 -6.47 -3.72 2.42
C LEU A 171 -7.18 -2.47 1.85
N THR A 172 -6.44 -1.41 1.59
CA THR A 172 -7.03 -0.11 1.19
C THR A 172 -6.37 0.48 -0.05
N GLY A 173 -5.70 -0.35 -0.83
CA GLY A 173 -5.08 -0.01 -2.10
C GLY A 173 -4.71 -1.27 -2.86
N LYS A 174 -4.37 -1.10 -4.13
CA LYS A 174 -3.92 -2.20 -4.98
C LYS A 174 -2.88 -1.71 -5.98
N LEU A 175 -1.79 -2.45 -6.14
CA LEU A 175 -0.85 -2.22 -7.22
C LEU A 175 -1.52 -2.60 -8.56
N CYS A 176 -1.24 -1.85 -9.61
CA CYS A 176 -1.69 -2.16 -10.96
C CYS A 176 -0.51 -2.13 -11.93
N LEU A 177 -0.60 -2.92 -12.99
CA LEU A 177 0.42 -3.03 -14.04
C LEU A 177 0.02 -2.25 -15.29
N ASP A 178 -1.26 -1.93 -15.43
CA ASP A 178 -1.81 -1.25 -16.59
C ASP A 178 -2.72 -0.09 -16.15
N VAL A 179 -2.65 1.02 -16.86
CA VAL A 179 -3.50 2.20 -16.61
C VAL A 179 -5.00 1.90 -16.79
N ASP A 180 -5.34 0.96 -17.66
CA ASP A 180 -6.72 0.53 -17.89
C ASP A 180 -7.35 -0.16 -16.67
N GLN A 181 -6.53 -0.65 -15.73
CA GLN A 181 -6.97 -1.23 -14.48
C GLN A 181 -7.41 -0.19 -13.44
N LEU A 182 -6.96 1.06 -13.56
CA LEU A 182 -7.13 2.09 -12.54
C LEU A 182 -8.59 2.37 -12.22
N ALA A 183 -9.45 2.51 -13.24
CA ALA A 183 -10.87 2.82 -13.05
C ALA A 183 -11.58 1.70 -12.26
N VAL A 184 -11.32 0.44 -12.62
CA VAL A 184 -11.91 -0.74 -11.96
C VAL A 184 -11.43 -0.88 -10.52
N ILE A 185 -10.13 -0.67 -10.29
CA ILE A 185 -9.55 -0.74 -8.95
C ILE A 185 -10.13 0.37 -8.07
N ASN A 186 -10.12 1.63 -8.54
CA ASN A 186 -10.62 2.76 -7.78
C ASN A 186 -12.09 2.61 -7.42
N GLU A 187 -12.92 2.13 -8.35
CA GLU A 187 -14.34 1.84 -8.07
C GLU A 187 -14.50 0.74 -7.01
N ALA A 188 -13.70 -0.34 -7.09
CA ALA A 188 -13.79 -1.45 -6.14
C ALA A 188 -13.30 -1.10 -4.73
N ILE A 189 -12.31 -0.19 -4.58
CA ILE A 189 -11.77 0.19 -3.27
C ILE A 189 -12.44 1.43 -2.66
N SER A 190 -13.20 2.20 -3.44
CA SER A 190 -13.96 3.34 -2.93
C SER A 190 -15.24 2.88 -2.23
N PRO A 191 -15.71 3.60 -1.21
CA PRO A 191 -17.02 3.33 -0.64
C PRO A 191 -18.13 3.62 -1.67
N THR A 192 -19.23 2.89 -1.56
CA THR A 192 -20.41 3.20 -2.36
C THR A 192 -21.07 4.51 -1.90
N GLN A 193 -21.87 5.12 -2.76
CA GLN A 193 -22.65 6.29 -2.41
C GLN A 193 -23.61 6.01 -1.23
N SER A 194 -24.17 4.79 -1.18
CA SER A 194 -25.00 4.33 -0.07
C SER A 194 -24.23 4.23 1.24
N ASP A 195 -22.98 3.68 1.20
CA ASP A 195 -22.12 3.64 2.39
C ASP A 195 -21.77 5.06 2.86
N ALA A 196 -21.44 5.97 1.94
CA ALA A 196 -21.14 7.37 2.29
C ALA A 196 -22.34 8.07 2.94
N THR A 197 -23.56 7.82 2.41
CA THR A 197 -24.80 8.33 2.99
C THR A 197 -25.03 7.78 4.39
N TRP A 198 -24.93 6.47 4.55
CA TRP A 198 -25.04 5.83 5.86
C TRP A 198 -24.04 6.37 6.88
N ALA A 199 -22.77 6.54 6.48
CA ALA A 199 -21.73 7.04 7.36
C ALA A 199 -22.02 8.48 7.82
N ARG A 200 -22.39 9.36 6.89
CA ARG A 200 -22.79 10.75 7.19
C ARG A 200 -23.95 10.78 8.19
N ASP A 201 -25.01 10.03 7.90
CA ASP A 201 -26.24 10.04 8.72
C ASP A 201 -25.96 9.46 10.12
N PHE A 202 -25.17 8.41 10.22
CA PHE A 202 -24.75 7.84 11.50
C PHE A 202 -23.92 8.83 12.31
N LEU A 203 -22.92 9.50 11.71
CA LEU A 203 -22.09 10.48 12.39
C LEU A 203 -22.92 11.68 12.87
N ALA A 204 -23.85 12.17 12.05
CA ALA A 204 -24.74 13.27 12.42
C ALA A 204 -25.65 12.89 13.60
N ASP A 205 -26.26 11.68 13.59
CA ASP A 205 -27.07 11.20 14.74
C ASP A 205 -26.19 11.03 16.00
N PHE A 206 -24.99 10.50 15.85
CA PHE A 206 -24.07 10.29 16.97
C PHE A 206 -23.65 11.61 17.62
N ASP A 207 -23.40 12.65 16.82
CA ASP A 207 -23.07 13.99 17.31
C ASP A 207 -24.29 14.69 17.91
N ALA A 208 -25.47 14.60 17.28
CA ALA A 208 -26.71 15.20 17.76
C ALA A 208 -27.12 14.68 19.16
N ARG A 209 -26.81 13.44 19.46
CA ARG A 209 -27.04 12.85 20.79
C ARG A 209 -25.89 13.05 21.78
N GLY A 210 -24.96 13.98 21.48
CA GLY A 210 -23.83 14.32 22.37
C GLY A 210 -22.79 13.21 22.47
N ARG A 211 -22.65 12.35 21.44
CA ARG A 211 -21.70 11.22 21.38
C ARG A 211 -21.89 10.17 22.48
N VAL A 212 -23.12 10.07 23.03
CA VAL A 212 -23.45 9.10 24.07
C VAL A 212 -23.52 7.69 23.48
N ILE A 213 -22.80 6.76 24.10
CA ILE A 213 -22.83 5.33 23.77
C ILE A 213 -24.10 4.70 24.37
N ARG A 214 -24.92 4.07 23.55
CA ARG A 214 -26.17 3.40 23.96
C ARG A 214 -25.97 1.91 24.21
N ASP A 215 -25.10 1.28 23.39
CA ASP A 215 -24.84 -0.14 23.49
C ASP A 215 -23.45 -0.50 22.91
N GLY A 216 -23.08 -1.78 22.98
CA GLY A 216 -21.79 -2.28 22.51
C GLY A 216 -21.58 -2.22 20.98
N SER A 217 -22.62 -1.91 20.19
CA SER A 217 -22.51 -1.76 18.74
C SER A 217 -22.12 -0.34 18.28
N ASP A 218 -22.29 0.66 19.14
CA ASP A 218 -22.04 2.05 18.78
C ASP A 218 -20.57 2.32 18.43
N LEU A 219 -19.62 1.83 19.22
CA LEU A 219 -18.18 2.02 18.95
C LEU A 219 -17.71 1.35 17.64
N PRO A 220 -18.05 0.07 17.36
CA PRO A 220 -17.75 -0.53 16.06
C PRO A 220 -18.37 0.20 14.88
N ARG A 221 -19.62 0.68 15.01
CA ARG A 221 -20.30 1.50 13.99
C ARG A 221 -19.63 2.85 13.79
N LEU A 222 -19.24 3.51 14.87
CA LEU A 222 -18.51 4.78 14.80
C LEU A 222 -17.21 4.63 14.02
N GLY A 223 -16.40 3.65 14.38
CA GLY A 223 -15.14 3.39 13.66
C GLY A 223 -15.34 3.05 12.18
N ARG A 224 -16.43 2.30 11.85
CA ARG A 224 -16.81 2.03 10.46
C ARG A 224 -17.22 3.32 9.73
N ALA A 225 -18.08 4.14 10.35
CA ALA A 225 -18.57 5.38 9.75
C ALA A 225 -17.45 6.38 9.50
N GLU A 226 -16.54 6.57 10.48
CA GLU A 226 -15.36 7.44 10.34
C GLU A 226 -14.42 6.98 9.22
N LYS A 227 -14.22 5.66 9.06
CA LYS A 227 -13.43 5.10 7.97
C LYS A 227 -14.08 5.38 6.61
N ILE A 228 -15.37 5.13 6.48
CA ILE A 228 -16.11 5.33 5.22
C ILE A 228 -16.13 6.81 4.85
N ASP A 229 -16.42 7.71 5.80
CA ASP A 229 -16.47 9.15 5.57
C ASP A 229 -15.11 9.70 5.11
N ARG A 230 -14.00 9.25 5.71
CA ARG A 230 -12.66 9.61 5.26
C ARG A 230 -12.40 9.13 3.83
N LEU A 231 -12.68 7.86 3.52
CA LEU A 231 -12.48 7.31 2.17
C LEU A 231 -13.39 8.00 1.15
N ALA A 232 -14.64 8.31 1.50
CA ALA A 232 -15.55 9.03 0.62
C ALA A 232 -14.98 10.39 0.22
N ARG A 233 -14.40 11.12 1.17
CA ARG A 233 -13.72 12.40 0.87
C ARG A 233 -12.48 12.21 -0.01
N GLU A 234 -11.65 11.21 0.27
CA GLU A 234 -10.45 10.90 -0.51
C GLU A 234 -10.80 10.54 -1.98
N PHE A 235 -11.89 9.80 -2.20
CA PHE A 235 -12.35 9.41 -3.52
C PHE A 235 -13.37 10.37 -4.16
N GLY A 236 -13.74 11.46 -3.48
CA GLY A 236 -14.71 12.44 -3.99
C GLY A 236 -16.15 11.90 -4.09
N ILE A 237 -16.48 10.85 -3.32
CA ILE A 237 -17.82 10.25 -3.30
C ILE A 237 -18.77 11.13 -2.46
N GLN A 238 -19.80 11.65 -3.09
CA GLN A 238 -20.81 12.48 -2.42
C GLN A 238 -21.95 11.61 -1.87
N PRO A 239 -22.35 11.79 -0.60
CA PRO A 239 -23.58 11.20 -0.08
C PRO A 239 -24.80 11.65 -0.87
N VAL A 240 -25.81 10.78 -0.99
CA VAL A 240 -27.11 11.20 -1.60
C VAL A 240 -27.72 12.31 -0.73
N PRO A 241 -28.21 13.41 -1.33
CA PRO A 241 -28.98 14.41 -0.59
C PRO A 241 -30.17 13.76 0.11
N SER A 242 -30.38 14.09 1.37
CA SER A 242 -31.56 13.68 2.18
C SER A 242 -32.79 14.43 1.79
#